data_0f680cadc6166429ada7031f8d80d718
#
_entry.id   0f680cadc6166429ada7031f8d80d718
#
_cell.length_a   1.000
_cell.length_b   1.000
_cell.length_c   1.000
_cell.angle_alpha   90.00
_cell.angle_beta   90.00
_cell.angle_gamma   90.00
#
_symmetry.space_group_name_H-M   'P 1'
#
loop_
_entity.id
_entity.type
_entity.pdbx_description
1 polymer ?
#
loop_
_entity_poly.entity_id
_entity_poly.type
_entity_poly.pdbx_seq_one_letter_code
_entity_poly.pdbx_strand_id
1 'polypeptide(L)'
;MSIPDSVTALAQSRMDARAAKDFALADKYRDELLQAGYEVVDVAGGYELKPKKPYITLAYPRDIRSIDLEKDVVVGLIVDGFTDDAVETVKTIKAHSDCGIAIISIGDAGALFEQMDKRTYLIAVNPGAAWGDCANVFLEKVQSKYVIIMDPSTRFTGDAIAPVIEELEKGEFVAVGWRGGLVNTEDEWRSVDDKGPGEVDVLFSYFMAFNRAAMIEVGGFNPRALYYRNADIEYSLKIRQAGGRLLQMELTLIQDRHHGYHDADPEYREVQSKKNYDRILDKYRGKSAILSPRR
;
A
#
# COMPACT_ATOMS: atom_id res chain seq x y z
N MET A 1 3.26 25.29 19.67
CA MET A 1 3.06 25.12 21.14
C MET A 1 4.43 24.99 21.77
N SER A 2 4.67 25.63 22.92
CA SER A 2 5.91 25.42 23.66
C SER A 2 5.87 24.08 24.37
N ILE A 3 7.00 23.35 24.38
CA ILE A 3 7.12 22.09 25.11
C ILE A 3 7.08 22.42 26.62
N PRO A 4 6.29 21.70 27.43
CA PRO A 4 6.23 21.94 28.88
C PRO A 4 7.58 21.67 29.57
N ASP A 5 7.90 22.47 30.60
CA ASP A 5 9.15 22.33 31.36
C ASP A 5 9.32 20.94 31.99
N SER A 6 8.22 20.31 32.42
CA SER A 6 8.21 18.96 32.96
C SER A 6 8.66 17.90 31.93
N VAL A 7 8.27 18.07 30.66
CA VAL A 7 8.67 17.18 29.56
C VAL A 7 10.16 17.37 29.23
N THR A 8 10.62 18.61 29.22
CA THR A 8 12.06 18.91 29.04
C THR A 8 12.92 18.32 30.16
N ALA A 9 12.44 18.40 31.42
CA ALA A 9 13.13 17.79 32.57
C ALA A 9 13.20 16.26 32.46
N LEU A 10 12.12 15.59 32.03
CA LEU A 10 12.14 14.14 31.79
C LEU A 10 13.12 13.74 30.69
N ALA A 11 13.19 14.50 29.60
CA ALA A 11 14.13 14.24 28.52
C ALA A 11 15.59 14.43 28.96
N GLN A 12 15.87 15.43 29.79
CA GLN A 12 17.19 15.62 30.40
C GLN A 12 17.53 14.43 31.30
N SER A 13 16.62 14.01 32.19
CA SER A 13 16.82 12.84 33.08
C SER A 13 17.10 11.57 32.28
N ARG A 14 16.44 11.37 31.13
CA ARG A 14 16.76 10.26 30.23
C ARG A 14 18.17 10.36 29.65
N MET A 15 18.59 11.54 29.24
CA MET A 15 19.93 11.75 28.70
C MET A 15 21.01 11.45 29.76
N ASP A 16 20.79 11.91 31.00
CA ASP A 16 21.71 11.66 32.13
C ASP A 16 21.80 10.16 32.47
N ALA A 17 20.65 9.45 32.47
CA ALA A 17 20.62 8.01 32.67
C ALA A 17 21.41 7.25 31.58
N ARG A 18 21.30 7.68 30.31
CA ARG A 18 22.07 7.10 29.20
C ARG A 18 23.56 7.37 29.33
N ALA A 19 23.94 8.58 29.74
CA ALA A 19 25.36 8.93 30.04
C ALA A 19 25.92 8.07 31.15
N ALA A 20 25.12 7.76 32.17
CA ALA A 20 25.45 6.84 33.26
C ALA A 20 25.40 5.35 32.87
N LYS A 21 24.98 5.03 31.61
CA LYS A 21 24.75 3.67 31.10
C LYS A 21 23.64 2.90 31.84
N ASP A 22 22.74 3.59 32.52
CA ASP A 22 21.54 3.02 33.12
C ASP A 22 20.42 3.01 32.06
N PHE A 23 20.46 2.00 31.20
CA PHE A 23 19.51 1.88 30.11
C PHE A 23 18.10 1.55 30.58
N ALA A 24 17.96 0.84 31.71
CA ALA A 24 16.63 0.52 32.27
C ALA A 24 15.92 1.80 32.74
N LEU A 25 16.63 2.70 33.41
CA LEU A 25 16.10 3.99 33.84
C LEU A 25 15.83 4.90 32.64
N ALA A 26 16.72 4.89 31.64
CA ALA A 26 16.52 5.67 30.41
C ALA A 26 15.27 5.22 29.64
N ASP A 27 15.00 3.92 29.57
CA ASP A 27 13.79 3.37 28.94
C ASP A 27 12.52 3.76 29.73
N LYS A 28 12.59 3.75 31.06
CA LYS A 28 11.47 4.24 31.89
C LYS A 28 11.14 5.71 31.60
N TYR A 29 12.14 6.59 31.53
CA TYR A 29 11.90 7.99 31.18
C TYR A 29 11.38 8.16 29.75
N ARG A 30 11.81 7.33 28.81
CA ARG A 30 11.25 7.33 27.45
C ARG A 30 9.76 6.98 27.46
N ASP A 31 9.35 6.01 28.26
CA ASP A 31 7.94 5.61 28.37
C ASP A 31 7.11 6.72 29.06
N GLU A 32 7.65 7.39 30.05
CA GLU A 32 7.01 8.56 30.68
C GLU A 32 6.85 9.72 29.69
N LEU A 33 7.85 9.98 28.83
CA LEU A 33 7.76 10.97 27.75
C LEU A 33 6.66 10.60 26.75
N LEU A 34 6.59 9.32 26.36
CA LEU A 34 5.53 8.83 25.47
C LEU A 34 4.13 8.97 26.09
N GLN A 35 3.99 8.76 27.39
CA GLN A 35 2.74 8.98 28.11
C GLN A 35 2.38 10.48 28.19
N ALA A 36 3.38 11.34 28.30
CA ALA A 36 3.21 12.80 28.28
C ALA A 36 2.92 13.35 26.87
N GLY A 37 2.87 12.48 25.83
CA GLY A 37 2.56 12.86 24.46
C GLY A 37 3.77 13.36 23.65
N TYR A 38 4.98 12.95 24.00
CA TYR A 38 6.21 13.34 23.30
C TYR A 38 7.09 12.15 23.02
N GLU A 39 7.72 12.16 21.85
CA GLU A 39 8.80 11.26 21.45
C GLU A 39 10.13 11.97 21.60
N VAL A 40 11.14 11.25 22.13
CA VAL A 40 12.50 11.72 22.22
C VAL A 40 13.37 11.05 21.15
N VAL A 41 14.02 11.85 20.32
CA VAL A 41 14.91 11.41 19.24
C VAL A 41 16.33 11.80 19.60
N ASP A 42 17.24 10.82 19.65
CA ASP A 42 18.65 11.06 19.91
C ASP A 42 19.28 11.71 18.66
N VAL A 43 19.97 12.84 18.86
CA VAL A 43 20.72 13.55 17.81
C VAL A 43 22.17 13.75 18.26
N ALA A 44 23.03 14.14 17.33
CA ALA A 44 24.44 14.40 17.66
C ALA A 44 24.52 15.51 18.72
N GLY A 45 25.03 15.14 19.91
CA GLY A 45 25.22 16.08 21.03
C GLY A 45 24.01 16.30 21.93
N GLY A 46 22.90 15.54 21.77
CA GLY A 46 21.73 15.72 22.62
C GLY A 46 20.49 14.94 22.20
N TYR A 47 19.35 15.59 22.32
CA TYR A 47 18.06 15.03 21.92
C TYR A 47 17.15 16.10 21.34
N GLU A 48 16.18 15.64 20.53
CA GLU A 48 15.02 16.43 20.11
C GLU A 48 13.75 15.85 20.70
N LEU A 49 12.83 16.72 21.12
CA LEU A 49 11.48 16.35 21.54
C LEU A 49 10.50 16.66 20.42
N LYS A 50 9.74 15.66 20.01
CA LYS A 50 8.67 15.78 18.99
C LYS A 50 7.33 15.39 19.59
N PRO A 51 6.23 16.00 19.22
CA PRO A 51 4.90 15.51 19.59
C PRO A 51 4.77 14.04 19.18
N LYS A 52 4.24 13.22 20.09
CA LYS A 52 3.95 11.81 19.78
C LYS A 52 2.96 11.74 18.65
N LYS A 53 3.29 10.95 17.63
CA LYS A 53 2.37 10.71 16.52
C LYS A 53 1.14 9.93 17.02
N PRO A 54 -0.07 10.28 16.59
CA PRO A 54 -1.29 9.58 16.99
C PRO A 54 -1.49 8.23 16.29
N TYR A 55 -0.46 7.73 15.60
CA TYR A 55 -0.47 6.47 14.86
C TYR A 55 0.85 5.71 15.09
N ILE A 56 0.82 4.41 14.84
CA ILE A 56 1.98 3.54 14.97
C ILE A 56 2.99 3.83 13.85
N THR A 57 4.28 3.88 14.20
CA THR A 57 5.38 3.96 13.23
C THR A 57 6.28 2.73 13.40
N LEU A 58 6.55 2.03 12.31
CA LEU A 58 7.46 0.88 12.25
C LEU A 58 8.62 1.16 11.30
N ALA A 59 9.73 0.45 11.50
CA ALA A 59 10.88 0.61 10.61
C ALA A 59 10.62 0.02 9.22
N TYR A 60 9.96 -1.14 9.16
CA TYR A 60 9.75 -1.87 7.91
C TYR A 60 8.32 -2.41 7.81
N PRO A 61 7.76 -2.55 6.59
CA PRO A 61 6.44 -3.16 6.37
C PRO A 61 6.34 -4.58 6.97
N ARG A 62 7.39 -5.38 6.88
CA ARG A 62 7.45 -6.76 7.43
C ARG A 62 7.30 -6.84 8.94
N ASP A 63 7.51 -5.74 9.67
CA ASP A 63 7.35 -5.67 11.13
C ASP A 63 5.87 -5.60 11.54
N ILE A 64 4.98 -5.38 10.58
CA ILE A 64 3.52 -5.45 10.76
C ILE A 64 3.15 -6.91 11.00
N ARG A 65 2.56 -7.21 12.16
CA ARG A 65 2.25 -8.59 12.55
C ARG A 65 0.95 -9.09 11.95
N SER A 66 -0.14 -8.36 12.17
CA SER A 66 -1.48 -8.73 11.71
C SER A 66 -2.34 -7.48 11.60
N ILE A 67 -3.26 -7.49 10.65
CA ILE A 67 -4.30 -6.47 10.47
C ILE A 67 -5.64 -7.22 10.46
N ASP A 68 -6.39 -7.11 11.55
CA ASP A 68 -7.73 -7.65 11.67
C ASP A 68 -8.71 -6.50 11.86
N LEU A 69 -9.61 -6.35 10.91
CA LEU A 69 -10.64 -5.33 10.87
C LEU A 69 -12.04 -5.94 10.96
N GLU A 70 -12.12 -7.25 11.23
CA GLU A 70 -13.39 -8.01 11.31
C GLU A 70 -14.28 -7.80 10.07
N LYS A 71 -13.66 -7.75 8.87
CA LYS A 71 -14.31 -7.55 7.58
C LYS A 71 -13.86 -8.58 6.55
N ASP A 72 -14.81 -9.08 5.77
CA ASP A 72 -14.52 -10.02 4.67
C ASP A 72 -13.75 -9.36 3.53
N VAL A 73 -13.89 -8.04 3.37
CA VAL A 73 -13.23 -7.23 2.35
C VAL A 73 -12.43 -6.13 3.01
N VAL A 74 -11.17 -6.01 2.65
CA VAL A 74 -10.29 -4.92 3.09
C VAL A 74 -9.67 -4.23 1.88
N VAL A 75 -9.81 -2.90 1.84
CA VAL A 75 -9.11 -2.04 0.87
C VAL A 75 -7.77 -1.62 1.47
N GLY A 76 -6.68 -1.94 0.79
CA GLY A 76 -5.31 -1.56 1.12
C GLY A 76 -4.87 -0.35 0.31
N LEU A 77 -4.42 0.70 0.99
CA LEU A 77 -3.86 1.91 0.42
C LEU A 77 -2.38 2.03 0.80
N ILE A 78 -1.50 2.21 -0.20
CA ILE A 78 -0.09 2.54 0.01
C ILE A 78 0.08 4.01 -0.33
N VAL A 79 0.41 4.81 0.68
CA VAL A 79 0.50 6.27 0.57
C VAL A 79 1.96 6.68 0.66
N ASP A 80 2.52 7.12 -0.47
CA ASP A 80 3.89 7.64 -0.59
C ASP A 80 3.83 9.12 -0.99
N GLY A 81 3.70 9.99 0.00
CA GLY A 81 3.32 11.39 -0.22
C GLY A 81 1.83 11.57 -0.57
N PHE A 82 1.44 12.77 -0.96
CA PHE A 82 0.06 13.11 -1.41
C PHE A 82 -1.05 12.61 -0.46
N THR A 83 -0.85 12.84 0.84
CA THR A 83 -1.76 12.38 1.90
C THR A 83 -3.18 12.93 1.76
N ASP A 84 -3.35 14.11 1.16
CA ASP A 84 -4.66 14.72 0.93
C ASP A 84 -5.51 13.91 -0.05
N ASP A 85 -4.91 13.36 -1.09
CA ASP A 85 -5.60 12.45 -2.02
C ASP A 85 -6.11 11.22 -1.27
N ALA A 86 -5.26 10.61 -0.45
CA ALA A 86 -5.62 9.45 0.35
C ALA A 86 -6.74 9.75 1.36
N VAL A 87 -6.75 10.94 1.97
CA VAL A 87 -7.84 11.39 2.85
C VAL A 87 -9.16 11.42 2.09
N GLU A 88 -9.19 12.04 0.90
CA GLU A 88 -10.40 12.09 0.07
C GLU A 88 -10.83 10.70 -0.39
N THR A 89 -9.88 9.85 -0.79
CA THR A 89 -10.16 8.46 -1.16
C THR A 89 -10.80 7.70 0.00
N VAL A 90 -10.25 7.76 1.20
CA VAL A 90 -10.83 7.12 2.40
C VAL A 90 -12.24 7.60 2.68
N LYS A 91 -12.52 8.90 2.55
CA LYS A 91 -13.88 9.45 2.71
C LYS A 91 -14.85 8.84 1.69
N THR A 92 -14.45 8.75 0.42
CA THR A 92 -15.32 8.16 -0.61
C THR A 92 -15.55 6.67 -0.43
N ILE A 93 -14.53 5.89 -0.02
CA ILE A 93 -14.70 4.48 0.35
C ILE A 93 -15.73 4.34 1.48
N LYS A 94 -15.58 5.13 2.55
CA LYS A 94 -16.50 5.11 3.71
C LYS A 94 -17.93 5.51 3.36
N ALA A 95 -18.11 6.38 2.38
CA ALA A 95 -19.42 6.83 1.93
C ALA A 95 -20.17 5.76 1.12
N HIS A 96 -19.45 4.88 0.42
CA HIS A 96 -20.04 3.94 -0.54
C HIS A 96 -19.87 2.47 -0.16
N SER A 97 -19.14 2.14 0.91
CA SER A 97 -18.90 0.76 1.34
C SER A 97 -18.70 0.63 2.85
N ASP A 98 -19.05 -0.54 3.38
CA ASP A 98 -18.76 -0.94 4.77
C ASP A 98 -17.55 -1.89 4.89
N CYS A 99 -16.61 -1.82 3.97
CA CYS A 99 -15.36 -2.60 4.02
C CYS A 99 -14.40 -2.08 5.11
N GLY A 100 -13.39 -2.90 5.44
CA GLY A 100 -12.22 -2.45 6.19
C GLY A 100 -11.27 -1.65 5.30
N ILE A 101 -10.50 -0.74 5.90
CA ILE A 101 -9.50 0.07 5.20
C ILE A 101 -8.17 -0.07 5.93
N ALA A 102 -7.15 -0.58 5.25
CA ALA A 102 -5.79 -0.70 5.77
C ALA A 102 -4.87 0.28 5.02
N ILE A 103 -4.24 1.18 5.75
CA ILE A 103 -3.38 2.22 5.18
C ILE A 103 -1.94 2.01 5.66
N ILE A 104 -1.01 1.92 4.72
CA ILE A 104 0.43 1.97 4.98
C ILE A 104 0.95 3.28 4.38
N SER A 105 1.37 4.21 5.26
CA SER A 105 2.01 5.45 4.85
C SER A 105 3.52 5.28 4.84
N ILE A 106 4.15 5.51 3.70
CA ILE A 106 5.60 5.55 3.58
C ILE A 106 6.07 6.95 3.97
N GLY A 107 6.64 7.05 5.17
CA GLY A 107 6.97 8.33 5.80
C GLY A 107 5.86 8.84 6.72
N ASP A 108 5.60 10.15 6.68
CA ASP A 108 4.60 10.78 7.54
C ASP A 108 3.18 10.53 7.04
N ALA A 109 2.27 10.17 7.96
CA ALA A 109 0.88 9.91 7.59
C ALA A 109 0.03 11.18 7.46
N GLY A 110 0.57 12.37 7.78
CA GLY A 110 -0.14 13.65 7.68
C GLY A 110 -1.50 13.63 8.39
N ALA A 111 -2.54 14.10 7.72
CA ALA A 111 -3.91 14.14 8.24
C ALA A 111 -4.67 12.79 8.15
N LEU A 112 -4.05 11.72 7.64
CA LEU A 112 -4.71 10.40 7.53
C LEU A 112 -5.17 9.85 8.88
N PHE A 113 -4.51 10.21 9.98
CA PHE A 113 -4.90 9.75 11.31
C PHE A 113 -6.30 10.24 11.71
N GLU A 114 -6.76 11.39 11.18
CA GLU A 114 -8.10 11.91 11.42
C GLU A 114 -9.19 11.03 10.79
N GLN A 115 -8.81 10.17 9.85
CA GLN A 115 -9.69 9.20 9.21
C GLN A 115 -9.80 7.88 9.98
N MET A 116 -9.05 7.70 11.08
CA MET A 116 -9.09 6.45 11.84
C MET A 116 -10.42 6.28 12.57
N ASP A 117 -10.99 5.10 12.43
CA ASP A 117 -12.15 4.60 13.16
C ASP A 117 -12.00 3.07 13.34
N LYS A 118 -13.05 2.39 13.83
CA LYS A 118 -13.05 0.93 14.01
C LYS A 118 -12.84 0.12 12.72
N ARG A 119 -13.01 0.74 11.54
CA ARG A 119 -12.84 0.11 10.22
C ARG A 119 -11.52 0.48 9.55
N THR A 120 -10.73 1.36 10.17
CA THR A 120 -9.53 1.93 9.53
C THR A 120 -8.29 1.61 10.35
N TYR A 121 -7.36 0.88 9.75
CA TYR A 121 -6.02 0.62 10.29
C TYR A 121 -5.02 1.52 9.59
N LEU A 122 -4.24 2.27 10.37
CA LEU A 122 -3.20 3.17 9.85
C LEU A 122 -1.87 2.87 10.53
N ILE A 123 -0.85 2.66 9.72
CA ILE A 123 0.53 2.53 10.17
C ILE A 123 1.45 3.31 9.25
N ALA A 124 2.45 3.98 9.82
CA ALA A 124 3.53 4.59 9.06
C ALA A 124 4.76 3.66 9.06
N VAL A 125 5.46 3.62 7.93
CA VAL A 125 6.75 2.95 7.80
C VAL A 125 7.83 3.96 7.41
N ASN A 126 9.10 3.61 7.60
CA ASN A 126 10.20 4.52 7.26
C ASN A 126 10.16 4.93 5.78
N PRO A 127 10.56 6.18 5.46
CA PRO A 127 10.74 6.62 4.10
C PRO A 127 11.66 5.67 3.31
N GLY A 128 11.34 5.43 2.04
CA GLY A 128 12.08 4.51 1.19
C GLY A 128 11.70 3.03 1.33
N ALA A 129 10.66 2.70 2.11
CA ALA A 129 10.05 1.37 2.05
C ALA A 129 9.57 1.07 0.63
N ALA A 130 9.76 -0.18 0.19
CA ALA A 130 9.36 -0.57 -1.16
C ALA A 130 7.84 -0.71 -1.25
N TRP A 131 7.25 -0.17 -2.32
CA TRP A 131 5.83 -0.32 -2.60
C TRP A 131 5.39 -1.79 -2.64
N GLY A 132 6.19 -2.65 -3.29
CA GLY A 132 5.91 -4.07 -3.37
C GLY A 132 5.95 -4.79 -2.01
N ASP A 133 6.80 -4.34 -1.09
CA ASP A 133 6.86 -4.89 0.27
C ASP A 133 5.62 -4.45 1.08
N CYS A 134 5.17 -3.19 0.92
CA CYS A 134 3.91 -2.72 1.49
C CYS A 134 2.69 -3.48 0.92
N ALA A 135 2.65 -3.72 -0.39
CA ALA A 135 1.58 -4.48 -1.03
C ALA A 135 1.48 -5.92 -0.49
N ASN A 136 2.63 -6.54 -0.20
CA ASN A 136 2.68 -7.88 0.38
C ASN A 136 2.08 -7.94 1.79
N VAL A 137 2.18 -6.87 2.58
CA VAL A 137 1.51 -6.81 3.89
C VAL A 137 0.02 -7.02 3.76
N PHE A 138 -0.63 -6.42 2.76
CA PHE A 138 -2.06 -6.60 2.56
C PHE A 138 -2.43 -8.04 2.20
N LEU A 139 -1.60 -8.72 1.42
CA LEU A 139 -1.83 -10.13 1.07
C LEU A 139 -1.56 -11.08 2.25
N GLU A 140 -0.50 -10.81 3.02
CA GLU A 140 0.00 -11.74 4.04
C GLU A 140 -0.58 -11.49 5.44
N LYS A 141 -0.78 -10.21 5.82
CA LYS A 141 -1.07 -9.82 7.21
C LYS A 141 -2.52 -9.43 7.45
N VAL A 142 -3.27 -9.03 6.42
CA VAL A 142 -4.70 -8.73 6.54
C VAL A 142 -5.49 -10.01 6.75
N GLN A 143 -6.37 -10.01 7.74
CA GLN A 143 -7.26 -11.14 8.03
C GLN A 143 -8.63 -10.88 7.36
N SER A 144 -8.72 -11.16 6.06
CA SER A 144 -9.95 -11.02 5.27
C SER A 144 -10.00 -12.08 4.17
N LYS A 145 -11.17 -12.30 3.60
CA LYS A 145 -11.37 -13.21 2.46
C LYS A 145 -10.89 -12.57 1.16
N TYR A 146 -11.18 -11.28 1.01
CA TYR A 146 -10.81 -10.49 -0.18
C TYR A 146 -9.96 -9.28 0.22
N VAL A 147 -8.97 -9.00 -0.59
CA VAL A 147 -8.10 -7.82 -0.47
C VAL A 147 -8.17 -7.02 -1.75
N ILE A 148 -8.34 -5.72 -1.63
CA ILE A 148 -8.28 -4.77 -2.74
C ILE A 148 -7.05 -3.90 -2.53
N ILE A 149 -6.13 -3.85 -3.49
CA ILE A 149 -5.04 -2.88 -3.50
C ILE A 149 -5.44 -1.77 -4.45
N MET A 150 -5.44 -0.54 -3.95
CA MET A 150 -5.97 0.61 -4.69
C MET A 150 -5.02 1.80 -4.60
N ASP A 151 -4.94 2.54 -5.71
CA ASP A 151 -4.22 3.81 -5.76
C ASP A 151 -4.92 4.87 -4.88
N PRO A 152 -4.19 5.60 -4.03
CA PRO A 152 -4.77 6.59 -3.13
C PRO A 152 -5.40 7.82 -3.83
N SER A 153 -5.26 7.97 -5.15
CA SER A 153 -5.95 9.02 -5.93
C SER A 153 -7.21 8.53 -6.65
N THR A 154 -7.55 7.24 -6.52
CA THR A 154 -8.79 6.67 -7.06
C THR A 154 -9.94 6.82 -6.06
N ARG A 155 -11.08 7.32 -6.49
CA ARG A 155 -12.23 7.61 -5.64
C ARG A 155 -13.48 6.85 -6.05
N PHE A 156 -14.30 6.48 -5.07
CA PHE A 156 -15.59 5.84 -5.27
C PHE A 156 -16.65 6.89 -5.64
N THR A 157 -17.47 6.58 -6.63
CA THR A 157 -18.67 7.36 -7.00
C THR A 157 -19.95 6.55 -6.77
N GLY A 158 -19.82 5.31 -6.32
CA GLY A 158 -20.86 4.36 -6.00
C GLY A 158 -20.24 3.10 -5.41
N ASP A 159 -21.03 2.05 -5.23
CA ASP A 159 -20.50 0.76 -4.77
C ASP A 159 -19.68 0.09 -5.89
N ALA A 160 -18.36 0.09 -5.72
CA ALA A 160 -17.43 -0.58 -6.63
C ALA A 160 -17.00 -1.96 -6.09
N ILE A 161 -17.38 -2.33 -4.87
CA ILE A 161 -16.94 -3.56 -4.20
C ILE A 161 -17.88 -4.72 -4.49
N ALA A 162 -19.19 -4.56 -4.27
CA ALA A 162 -20.15 -5.64 -4.43
C ALA A 162 -20.04 -6.36 -5.78
N PRO A 163 -20.03 -5.68 -6.95
CA PRO A 163 -19.94 -6.35 -8.24
C PRO A 163 -18.63 -7.11 -8.44
N VAL A 164 -17.54 -6.65 -7.84
CA VAL A 164 -16.24 -7.32 -7.91
C VAL A 164 -16.20 -8.58 -7.05
N ILE A 165 -16.81 -8.52 -5.88
CA ILE A 165 -16.91 -9.71 -5.00
C ILE A 165 -17.79 -10.78 -5.62
N GLU A 166 -18.91 -10.39 -6.24
CA GLU A 166 -19.78 -11.32 -7.00
C GLU A 166 -19.01 -12.08 -8.10
N GLU A 167 -18.11 -11.39 -8.82
CA GLU A 167 -17.28 -12.04 -9.84
C GLU A 167 -16.23 -12.97 -9.23
N LEU A 168 -15.57 -12.55 -8.14
CA LEU A 168 -14.60 -13.38 -7.45
C LEU A 168 -15.23 -14.64 -6.82
N GLU A 169 -16.50 -14.55 -6.39
CA GLU A 169 -17.26 -15.68 -5.82
C GLU A 169 -17.62 -16.75 -6.84
N LYS A 170 -17.74 -16.40 -8.14
CA LYS A 170 -17.92 -17.38 -9.20
C LYS A 170 -16.73 -18.33 -9.38
N GLY A 171 -15.55 -17.92 -8.90
CA GLY A 171 -14.34 -18.74 -8.92
C GLY A 171 -13.65 -18.86 -10.29
N GLU A 172 -14.13 -18.14 -11.31
CA GLU A 172 -13.50 -18.15 -12.64
C GLU A 172 -12.27 -17.26 -12.71
N PHE A 173 -12.28 -16.16 -11.96
CA PHE A 173 -11.20 -15.19 -11.88
C PHE A 173 -10.66 -15.11 -10.46
N VAL A 174 -9.35 -15.04 -10.31
CA VAL A 174 -8.67 -14.91 -9.02
C VAL A 174 -8.39 -13.46 -8.67
N ALA A 175 -8.43 -12.59 -9.67
CA ALA A 175 -8.31 -11.14 -9.51
C ALA A 175 -9.24 -10.41 -10.48
N VAL A 176 -9.82 -9.31 -9.99
CA VAL A 176 -10.75 -8.44 -10.74
C VAL A 176 -10.31 -6.99 -10.52
N GLY A 177 -10.32 -6.18 -11.57
CA GLY A 177 -9.88 -4.78 -11.46
C GLY A 177 -10.65 -3.82 -12.34
N TRP A 178 -10.42 -2.51 -12.12
CA TRP A 178 -11.07 -1.44 -12.87
C TRP A 178 -10.38 -1.16 -14.20
N ARG A 179 -9.07 -1.17 -14.24
CA ARG A 179 -8.25 -0.92 -15.43
C ARG A 179 -7.25 -2.04 -15.63
N GLY A 180 -6.99 -2.34 -16.87
CA GLY A 180 -6.07 -3.41 -17.27
C GLY A 180 -5.87 -3.45 -18.77
N GLY A 181 -5.35 -4.54 -19.29
CA GLY A 181 -5.22 -4.68 -20.74
C GLY A 181 -4.52 -5.97 -21.16
N LEU A 182 -4.33 -6.07 -22.46
CA LEU A 182 -3.64 -7.15 -23.12
C LEU A 182 -2.22 -6.73 -23.48
N VAL A 183 -1.25 -7.57 -23.16
CA VAL A 183 0.16 -7.32 -23.53
C VAL A 183 0.28 -7.31 -25.05
N ASN A 184 0.87 -6.28 -25.61
CA ASN A 184 1.11 -6.21 -27.04
C ASN A 184 2.28 -7.12 -27.42
N THR A 185 1.98 -8.18 -28.18
CA THR A 185 3.00 -9.15 -28.64
C THR A 185 3.69 -8.70 -29.92
N GLU A 186 3.09 -7.79 -30.68
CA GLU A 186 3.63 -7.29 -31.95
C GLU A 186 4.77 -6.29 -31.72
N ASP A 187 4.75 -5.57 -30.58
CA ASP A 187 5.81 -4.65 -30.18
C ASP A 187 6.83 -5.29 -29.22
N GLU A 188 6.86 -6.62 -29.16
CA GLU A 188 7.76 -7.38 -28.28
C GLU A 188 7.51 -7.14 -26.78
N TRP A 189 6.25 -6.99 -26.38
CA TRP A 189 5.84 -6.77 -24.99
C TRP A 189 6.19 -5.38 -24.43
N ARG A 190 6.31 -4.36 -25.30
CA ARG A 190 6.69 -3.01 -24.87
C ARG A 190 5.50 -2.16 -24.42
N SER A 191 4.30 -2.57 -24.77
CA SER A 191 3.07 -1.88 -24.35
C SER A 191 1.97 -2.85 -23.93
N VAL A 192 0.94 -2.29 -23.34
CA VAL A 192 -0.30 -2.95 -22.97
C VAL A 192 -1.46 -2.18 -23.60
N ASP A 193 -2.30 -2.89 -24.34
CA ASP A 193 -3.45 -2.34 -25.01
C ASP A 193 -4.70 -2.45 -24.14
N ASP A 194 -5.35 -1.33 -23.84
CA ASP A 194 -6.68 -1.34 -23.23
C ASP A 194 -7.72 -1.74 -24.29
N LYS A 195 -8.32 -2.90 -24.12
CA LYS A 195 -9.40 -3.41 -24.96
C LYS A 195 -10.76 -3.35 -24.26
N GLY A 196 -10.86 -2.57 -23.18
CA GLY A 196 -12.05 -2.47 -22.36
C GLY A 196 -12.35 -3.72 -21.53
N PRO A 197 -13.52 -3.78 -20.88
CA PRO A 197 -13.90 -4.86 -19.97
C PRO A 197 -13.81 -6.27 -20.56
N GLY A 198 -13.46 -7.23 -19.72
CA GLY A 198 -13.31 -8.65 -20.06
C GLY A 198 -12.02 -9.25 -19.53
N GLU A 199 -11.69 -10.48 -19.90
CA GLU A 199 -10.45 -11.12 -19.49
C GLU A 199 -9.25 -10.37 -20.03
N VAL A 200 -8.23 -10.15 -19.18
CA VAL A 200 -7.02 -9.39 -19.47
C VAL A 200 -5.75 -10.14 -19.08
N ASP A 201 -4.61 -9.70 -19.62
CA ASP A 201 -3.31 -10.21 -19.21
C ASP A 201 -2.81 -9.56 -17.93
N VAL A 202 -3.14 -8.28 -17.77
CA VAL A 202 -2.69 -7.47 -16.64
C VAL A 202 -3.80 -6.57 -16.12
N LEU A 203 -3.77 -6.32 -14.81
CA LEU A 203 -4.55 -5.30 -14.13
C LEU A 203 -3.60 -4.22 -13.63
N PHE A 204 -4.10 -2.99 -13.55
CA PHE A 204 -3.36 -1.85 -12.98
C PHE A 204 -3.80 -1.56 -11.56
N SER A 205 -2.87 -1.15 -10.72
CA SER A 205 -3.07 -0.91 -9.29
C SER A 205 -3.97 0.29 -8.96
N TYR A 206 -4.67 0.86 -9.96
CA TYR A 206 -5.75 1.81 -9.69
C TYR A 206 -6.84 1.21 -8.81
N PHE A 207 -7.19 -0.06 -9.04
CA PHE A 207 -8.06 -0.88 -8.21
C PHE A 207 -7.90 -2.33 -8.63
N MET A 208 -7.32 -3.15 -7.76
CA MET A 208 -7.08 -4.58 -7.99
C MET A 208 -7.61 -5.36 -6.79
N ALA A 209 -8.69 -6.12 -6.98
CA ALA A 209 -9.29 -6.98 -5.98
C ALA A 209 -8.86 -8.44 -6.19
N PHE A 210 -8.60 -9.14 -5.09
CA PHE A 210 -8.06 -10.49 -5.10
C PHE A 210 -8.83 -11.42 -4.16
N ASN A 211 -8.99 -12.69 -4.57
CA ASN A 211 -9.16 -13.77 -3.62
C ASN A 211 -7.82 -13.97 -2.87
N ARG A 212 -7.79 -13.59 -1.60
CA ARG A 212 -6.55 -13.58 -0.82
C ARG A 212 -5.90 -14.95 -0.70
N ALA A 213 -6.67 -16.03 -0.51
CA ALA A 213 -6.13 -17.38 -0.41
C ALA A 213 -5.37 -17.79 -1.67
N ALA A 214 -5.95 -17.52 -2.86
CA ALA A 214 -5.28 -17.78 -4.13
C ALA A 214 -3.98 -16.96 -4.29
N MET A 215 -3.95 -15.71 -3.78
CA MET A 215 -2.75 -14.88 -3.87
C MET A 215 -1.63 -15.35 -2.94
N ILE A 216 -1.93 -15.93 -1.80
CA ILE A 216 -0.93 -16.56 -0.91
C ILE A 216 -0.25 -17.73 -1.64
N GLU A 217 -0.99 -18.53 -2.39
CA GLU A 217 -0.46 -19.65 -3.17
C GLU A 217 0.42 -19.18 -4.34
N VAL A 218 0.01 -18.12 -5.04
CA VAL A 218 0.80 -17.49 -6.11
C VAL A 218 2.09 -16.87 -5.56
N GLY A 219 2.05 -16.41 -4.30
CA GLY A 219 3.07 -15.60 -3.66
C GLY A 219 2.95 -14.12 -4.02
N GLY A 220 3.57 -13.25 -3.24
CA GLY A 220 3.38 -11.80 -3.29
C GLY A 220 3.99 -11.09 -4.50
N PHE A 221 3.85 -9.77 -4.47
CA PHE A 221 4.56 -8.82 -5.35
C PHE A 221 6.07 -8.94 -5.19
N ASN A 222 6.81 -8.39 -6.13
CA ASN A 222 8.25 -8.26 -6.00
C ASN A 222 8.60 -7.27 -4.86
N PRO A 223 9.19 -7.73 -3.75
CA PRO A 223 9.47 -6.86 -2.60
C PRO A 223 10.55 -5.80 -2.90
N ARG A 224 11.24 -5.89 -4.05
CA ARG A 224 12.22 -4.90 -4.52
C ARG A 224 11.61 -3.83 -5.42
N ALA A 225 10.30 -3.89 -5.72
CA ALA A 225 9.61 -2.85 -6.46
C ALA A 225 9.42 -1.63 -5.56
N LEU A 226 10.32 -0.65 -5.66
CA LEU A 226 10.26 0.59 -4.86
C LEU A 226 9.08 1.46 -5.27
N TYR A 227 8.73 1.43 -6.54
CA TYR A 227 7.67 2.23 -7.15
C TYR A 227 6.58 1.32 -7.74
N TYR A 228 5.32 1.75 -7.68
CA TYR A 228 4.16 0.95 -8.07
C TYR A 228 4.12 0.61 -9.57
N ARG A 229 4.53 1.56 -10.43
CA ARG A 229 4.40 1.45 -11.88
C ARG A 229 5.15 0.24 -12.42
N ASN A 230 4.48 -0.56 -13.20
CA ASN A 230 4.90 -1.85 -13.74
C ASN A 230 5.08 -2.97 -12.68
N ALA A 231 4.99 -2.70 -11.37
CA ALA A 231 4.98 -3.73 -10.35
C ALA A 231 3.66 -4.53 -10.37
N ASP A 232 2.56 -3.85 -10.65
CA ASP A 232 1.23 -4.41 -10.88
C ASP A 232 1.19 -5.30 -12.13
N ILE A 233 1.82 -4.88 -13.23
CA ILE A 233 1.97 -5.67 -14.45
C ILE A 233 2.79 -6.93 -14.16
N GLU A 234 3.95 -6.81 -13.49
CA GLU A 234 4.79 -7.96 -13.12
C GLU A 234 3.99 -8.97 -12.28
N TYR A 235 3.19 -8.48 -11.33
CA TYR A 235 2.37 -9.33 -10.48
C TYR A 235 1.23 -10.01 -11.23
N SER A 236 0.54 -9.28 -12.10
CA SER A 236 -0.50 -9.82 -12.97
C SER A 236 0.02 -10.97 -13.83
N LEU A 237 1.18 -10.81 -14.45
CA LEU A 237 1.82 -11.87 -15.25
C LEU A 237 2.28 -13.06 -14.39
N LYS A 238 2.64 -12.82 -13.12
CA LYS A 238 2.93 -13.90 -12.17
C LYS A 238 1.67 -14.72 -11.86
N ILE A 239 0.53 -14.07 -11.67
CA ILE A 239 -0.77 -14.73 -11.48
C ILE A 239 -1.12 -15.54 -12.72
N ARG A 240 -0.98 -14.96 -13.92
CA ARG A 240 -1.22 -15.65 -15.19
C ARG A 240 -0.31 -16.89 -15.34
N GLN A 241 0.96 -16.77 -14.99
CA GLN A 241 1.92 -17.89 -15.03
C GLN A 241 1.53 -19.04 -14.07
N ALA A 242 0.88 -18.72 -12.96
CA ALA A 242 0.34 -19.71 -12.02
C ALA A 242 -1.02 -20.30 -12.47
N GLY A 243 -1.53 -19.90 -13.64
CA GLY A 243 -2.81 -20.36 -14.19
C GLY A 243 -4.01 -19.53 -13.75
N GLY A 244 -3.82 -18.47 -12.98
CA GLY A 244 -4.89 -17.55 -12.57
C GLY A 244 -5.40 -16.69 -13.73
N ARG A 245 -6.72 -16.42 -13.74
CA ARG A 245 -7.37 -15.54 -14.73
C ARG A 245 -7.68 -14.18 -14.10
N LEU A 246 -7.59 -13.12 -14.90
CA LEU A 246 -7.78 -11.73 -14.49
C LEU A 246 -8.94 -11.11 -15.30
N LEU A 247 -9.79 -10.34 -14.63
CA LEU A 247 -10.95 -9.68 -15.25
C LEU A 247 -10.88 -8.16 -15.07
N GLN A 248 -11.00 -7.40 -16.14
CA GLN A 248 -11.26 -5.97 -16.11
C GLN A 248 -12.77 -5.72 -16.17
N MET A 249 -13.28 -4.86 -15.27
CA MET A 249 -14.69 -4.46 -15.21
C MET A 249 -14.83 -2.94 -15.26
N GLU A 250 -15.98 -2.46 -15.78
CA GLU A 250 -16.40 -1.08 -15.52
C GLU A 250 -16.92 -0.99 -14.09
N LEU A 251 -16.39 -0.04 -13.32
CA LEU A 251 -16.71 0.17 -11.91
C LEU A 251 -17.05 1.64 -11.65
N THR A 252 -17.82 1.90 -10.60
CA THR A 252 -18.19 3.24 -10.14
C THR A 252 -17.03 3.95 -9.47
N LEU A 253 -15.94 4.13 -10.21
CA LEU A 253 -14.69 4.74 -9.78
C LEU A 253 -14.31 5.88 -10.71
N ILE A 254 -13.62 6.87 -10.15
CA ILE A 254 -12.99 7.96 -10.91
C ILE A 254 -11.56 8.17 -10.42
N GLN A 255 -10.74 8.71 -11.30
CA GLN A 255 -9.41 9.21 -10.97
C GLN A 255 -9.19 10.52 -11.74
N ASP A 256 -9.12 11.65 -11.03
CA ASP A 256 -8.94 12.94 -11.67
C ASP A 256 -7.50 13.18 -12.07
N ARG A 257 -6.58 13.08 -11.10
CA ARG A 257 -5.15 13.27 -11.30
C ARG A 257 -4.38 12.22 -10.48
N HIS A 258 -3.55 11.48 -11.16
CA HIS A 258 -2.64 10.55 -10.52
C HIS A 258 -1.38 11.30 -10.05
N HIS A 259 -1.44 11.94 -8.87
CA HIS A 259 -0.35 12.73 -8.31
C HIS A 259 0.93 11.91 -8.14
N GLY A 260 0.84 10.67 -7.69
CA GLY A 260 1.97 9.75 -7.59
C GLY A 260 2.72 9.51 -8.92
N TYR A 261 2.07 9.77 -10.07
CA TYR A 261 2.71 9.73 -11.37
C TYR A 261 3.14 11.11 -11.86
N HIS A 262 2.21 12.08 -11.87
CA HIS A 262 2.44 13.37 -12.51
C HIS A 262 3.34 14.30 -11.70
N ASP A 263 3.29 14.20 -10.37
CA ASP A 263 3.96 15.13 -9.45
C ASP A 263 5.14 14.47 -8.69
N ALA A 264 5.37 13.16 -8.91
CA ALA A 264 6.58 12.49 -8.45
C ALA A 264 7.81 12.97 -9.21
N ASP A 265 8.98 12.90 -8.59
CA ASP A 265 10.26 13.22 -9.24
C ASP A 265 10.42 12.43 -10.56
N PRO A 266 10.61 13.10 -11.71
CA PRO A 266 10.63 12.44 -13.01
C PRO A 266 11.79 11.45 -13.16
N GLU A 267 12.98 11.75 -12.65
CA GLU A 267 14.15 10.88 -12.75
C GLU A 267 13.93 9.61 -11.91
N TYR A 268 13.47 9.77 -10.67
CA TYR A 268 13.11 8.64 -9.81
C TYR A 268 12.06 7.74 -10.49
N ARG A 269 10.98 8.35 -10.98
CA ARG A 269 9.89 7.65 -11.65
C ARG A 269 10.37 6.82 -12.85
N GLU A 270 11.16 7.43 -13.75
CA GLU A 270 11.66 6.75 -14.94
C GLU A 270 12.62 5.62 -14.57
N VAL A 271 13.55 5.84 -13.65
CA VAL A 271 14.52 4.82 -13.22
C VAL A 271 13.81 3.62 -12.57
N GLN A 272 12.87 3.87 -11.66
CA GLN A 272 12.22 2.77 -10.95
C GLN A 272 11.20 2.03 -11.84
N SER A 273 10.45 2.75 -12.68
CA SER A 273 9.56 2.14 -13.67
C SER A 273 10.32 1.26 -14.65
N LYS A 274 11.48 1.74 -15.13
CA LYS A 274 12.33 0.97 -16.04
C LYS A 274 12.86 -0.30 -15.38
N LYS A 275 13.32 -0.24 -14.13
CA LYS A 275 13.77 -1.44 -13.40
C LYS A 275 12.67 -2.49 -13.28
N ASN A 276 11.44 -2.07 -12.97
CA ASN A 276 10.30 -2.98 -12.91
C ASN A 276 10.01 -3.58 -14.30
N TYR A 277 10.06 -2.75 -15.33
CA TYR A 277 9.78 -3.15 -16.69
C TYR A 277 10.84 -4.11 -17.28
N ASP A 278 12.12 -3.82 -17.05
CA ASP A 278 13.22 -4.71 -17.48
C ASP A 278 13.04 -6.13 -16.92
N ARG A 279 12.60 -6.26 -15.64
CA ARG A 279 12.30 -7.58 -15.05
C ARG A 279 11.14 -8.29 -15.75
N ILE A 280 10.12 -7.54 -16.19
CA ILE A 280 9.01 -8.12 -16.95
C ILE A 280 9.53 -8.72 -18.26
N LEU A 281 10.33 -7.95 -19.00
CA LEU A 281 10.90 -8.42 -20.26
C LEU A 281 11.81 -9.63 -20.07
N ASP A 282 12.71 -9.59 -19.09
CA ASP A 282 13.62 -10.71 -18.80
C ASP A 282 12.89 -11.99 -18.41
N LYS A 283 11.78 -11.86 -17.68
CA LYS A 283 11.08 -13.01 -17.11
C LYS A 283 9.97 -13.55 -17.98
N TYR A 284 9.24 -12.68 -18.69
CA TYR A 284 7.97 -13.05 -19.33
C TYR A 284 7.95 -12.88 -20.85
N ARG A 285 8.83 -12.07 -21.46
CA ARG A 285 8.82 -11.85 -22.92
C ARG A 285 8.82 -13.17 -23.68
N GLY A 286 7.90 -13.27 -24.64
CA GLY A 286 7.74 -14.45 -25.49
C GLY A 286 6.96 -15.61 -24.87
N LYS A 287 6.53 -15.52 -23.60
CA LYS A 287 5.72 -16.55 -22.96
C LYS A 287 4.23 -16.40 -23.29
N SER A 288 3.87 -16.42 -24.57
CA SER A 288 2.50 -16.19 -25.03
C SER A 288 1.47 -17.17 -24.44
N ALA A 289 1.90 -18.36 -24.00
CA ALA A 289 1.02 -19.35 -23.38
C ALA A 289 0.38 -18.91 -22.06
N ILE A 290 0.94 -17.92 -21.37
CA ILE A 290 0.36 -17.40 -20.13
C ILE A 290 -0.68 -16.29 -20.39
N LEU A 291 -0.75 -15.79 -21.60
CA LEU A 291 -1.62 -14.66 -21.95
C LEU A 291 -3.08 -15.10 -22.08
N SER A 292 -3.99 -14.12 -21.95
CA SER A 292 -5.42 -14.33 -22.16
C SER A 292 -5.68 -14.81 -23.58
N PRO A 293 -6.64 -15.72 -23.81
CA PRO A 293 -7.09 -16.09 -25.13
C PRO A 293 -7.86 -14.97 -25.84
N ARG A 294 -8.25 -13.91 -25.12
CA ARG A 294 -8.94 -12.73 -25.63
C ARG A 294 -7.95 -11.85 -26.42
N ARG A 295 -7.80 -12.10 -27.72
CA ARG A 295 -6.92 -11.31 -28.60
C ARG A 295 -7.68 -10.75 -29.79
#